data_b5af2a7b5f68fa859f616a30148100a3
#
_entry.id   b5af2a7b5f68fa859f616a30148100a3
#
_cell.length_a   1.000
_cell.length_b   1.000
_cell.length_c   1.000
_cell.angle_alpha   90.00
_cell.angle_beta   90.00
_cell.angle_gamma   90.00
#
_symmetry.space_group_name_H-M   'P 1'
#
loop_
_entity.id
_entity.type
_entity.pdbx_description
1 polymer ?
#
loop_
_entity_poly.entity_id
_entity_poly.type
_entity_poly.pdbx_seq_one_letter_code
_entity_poly.pdbx_strand_id
1 'polypeptide(L)'
;VMPVPDTLNWDAFIGPAPKRDYNSIYTPWNFRGWWDFGTGALGDMACHILHPVFKALDLKYPIRVQGSSTALMAESCPNAQVVKYTFPARTNRPKVAMPEVVVTWSDGGILPFRPEELPAGKNLNVSGGAAIFYGTKDTLIVGCYGEKPYLLSGRVPNAPKVCRRV
;
A
#
# COMPACT_ATOMS: atom_id res chain seq x y z
N VAL A 1 28.64 14.54 -12.48
CA VAL A 1 28.11 13.82 -13.64
C VAL A 1 28.73 12.43 -13.62
N MET A 2 27.91 11.38 -13.67
CA MET A 2 28.38 9.99 -13.76
C MET A 2 28.30 9.52 -15.23
N PRO A 3 29.23 8.65 -15.69
CA PRO A 3 29.12 8.07 -17.03
C PRO A 3 27.88 7.18 -17.11
N VAL A 4 27.17 7.26 -18.23
CA VAL A 4 26.05 6.35 -18.51
C VAL A 4 26.62 4.96 -18.80
N PRO A 5 26.10 3.88 -18.17
CA PRO A 5 26.51 2.52 -18.52
C PRO A 5 26.22 2.18 -19.98
N ASP A 6 27.11 1.45 -20.65
CA ASP A 6 26.93 1.05 -22.06
C ASP A 6 25.65 0.23 -22.32
N THR A 7 25.12 -0.41 -21.28
CA THR A 7 23.88 -1.21 -21.33
C THR A 7 22.61 -0.38 -21.16
N LEU A 8 22.72 0.93 -20.92
CA LEU A 8 21.59 1.82 -20.64
C LEU A 8 21.48 2.92 -21.70
N ASN A 9 20.36 2.97 -22.38
CA ASN A 9 19.98 4.14 -23.17
C ASN A 9 19.31 5.18 -22.24
N TRP A 10 20.10 6.13 -21.73
CA TRP A 10 19.63 7.12 -20.76
C TRP A 10 18.57 8.06 -21.32
N ASP A 11 18.68 8.46 -22.58
CA ASP A 11 17.70 9.30 -23.24
C ASP A 11 16.34 8.61 -23.39
N ALA A 12 16.35 7.34 -23.74
CA ALA A 12 15.11 6.54 -23.81
C ALA A 12 14.52 6.29 -22.41
N PHE A 13 15.37 6.13 -21.38
CA PHE A 13 14.90 5.99 -20.00
C PHE A 13 14.22 7.26 -19.49
N ILE A 14 14.81 8.43 -19.72
CA ILE A 14 14.23 9.73 -19.33
C ILE A 14 12.84 9.90 -20.00
N GLY A 15 12.71 9.52 -21.27
CA GLY A 15 11.47 9.69 -22.03
C GLY A 15 11.00 11.15 -22.06
N PRO A 16 9.73 11.41 -21.65
CA PRO A 16 9.15 12.76 -21.64
C PRO A 16 9.57 13.62 -20.44
N ALA A 17 10.29 13.07 -19.46
CA ALA A 17 10.72 13.82 -18.29
C ALA A 17 11.77 14.87 -18.66
N PRO A 18 11.97 15.91 -17.83
CA PRO A 18 13.02 16.91 -18.05
C PRO A 18 14.40 16.27 -18.17
N LYS A 19 15.18 16.74 -19.13
CA LYS A 19 16.56 16.27 -19.33
C LYS A 19 17.39 16.52 -18.07
N ARG A 20 18.11 15.50 -17.65
CA ARG A 20 19.05 15.55 -16.51
C ARG A 20 20.22 14.60 -16.74
N ASP A 21 21.31 14.89 -16.06
CA ASP A 21 22.49 14.04 -16.08
C ASP A 21 22.19 12.69 -15.41
N TYR A 22 22.83 11.66 -15.94
CA TYR A 22 22.74 10.34 -15.35
C TYR A 22 23.35 10.30 -13.95
N ASN A 23 22.66 9.60 -13.06
CA ASN A 23 23.17 9.20 -11.76
C ASN A 23 22.64 7.80 -11.44
N SER A 24 23.51 6.93 -10.92
CA SER A 24 23.15 5.56 -10.56
C SER A 24 22.07 5.46 -9.48
N ILE A 25 21.78 6.56 -8.77
CA ILE A 25 20.70 6.63 -7.80
C ILE A 25 19.31 6.45 -8.44
N TYR A 26 19.16 6.72 -9.74
CA TYR A 26 17.86 6.59 -10.41
C TYR A 26 17.56 5.15 -10.82
N THR A 27 18.59 4.38 -11.20
CA THR A 27 18.40 3.06 -11.84
C THR A 27 19.09 1.96 -11.03
N PRO A 28 18.68 0.70 -11.19
CA PRO A 28 17.50 0.23 -11.95
C PRO A 28 16.20 0.28 -11.14
N TRP A 29 16.25 0.53 -9.83
CA TRP A 29 15.13 0.36 -8.92
C TRP A 29 14.57 1.67 -8.34
N ASN A 30 15.44 2.60 -7.96
CA ASN A 30 15.08 3.78 -7.16
C ASN A 30 14.31 4.86 -7.91
N PHE A 31 14.15 4.75 -9.23
CA PHE A 31 13.38 5.69 -10.05
C PHE A 31 11.97 5.94 -9.50
N ARG A 32 11.39 4.95 -8.86
CA ARG A 32 10.04 5.03 -8.24
C ARG A 32 9.88 6.18 -7.27
N GLY A 33 10.95 6.52 -6.56
CA GLY A 33 10.94 7.57 -5.56
C GLY A 33 11.13 8.99 -6.11
N TRP A 34 11.43 9.15 -7.40
CA TRP A 34 11.69 10.43 -8.04
C TRP A 34 10.48 10.89 -8.82
N TRP A 35 10.00 12.12 -8.57
CA TRP A 35 8.76 12.63 -9.14
C TRP A 35 8.73 12.65 -10.67
N ASP A 36 9.89 12.81 -11.33
CA ASP A 36 9.98 12.75 -12.79
C ASP A 36 9.75 11.34 -13.37
N PHE A 37 9.92 10.30 -12.58
CA PHE A 37 9.92 8.92 -13.05
C PHE A 37 8.91 8.03 -12.31
N GLY A 38 8.44 8.44 -11.15
CA GLY A 38 7.58 7.62 -10.30
C GLY A 38 6.73 8.43 -9.33
N THR A 39 6.02 7.74 -8.46
CA THR A 39 5.01 8.31 -7.57
C THR A 39 5.24 7.95 -6.10
N GLY A 40 6.47 7.48 -5.79
CA GLY A 40 6.82 7.05 -4.44
C GLY A 40 6.13 5.76 -4.00
N ALA A 41 6.40 5.33 -2.78
CA ALA A 41 5.90 4.06 -2.25
C ALA A 41 4.36 3.97 -2.25
N LEU A 42 3.67 5.06 -1.95
CA LEU A 42 2.21 5.09 -1.97
C LEU A 42 1.67 4.85 -3.39
N GLY A 43 2.17 5.56 -4.39
CA GLY A 43 1.69 5.39 -5.76
C GLY A 43 2.10 4.06 -6.38
N ASP A 44 3.31 3.58 -6.09
CA ASP A 44 3.85 2.33 -6.62
C ASP A 44 3.19 1.09 -6.00
N MET A 45 2.99 1.07 -4.67
CA MET A 45 2.58 -0.13 -3.95
C MET A 45 1.11 -0.15 -3.49
N ALA A 46 0.46 1.00 -3.37
CA ALA A 46 -0.92 1.03 -2.89
C ALA A 46 -1.89 0.33 -3.84
N CYS A 47 -1.66 0.38 -5.14
CA CYS A 47 -2.46 -0.35 -6.12
C CYS A 47 -2.47 -1.86 -5.87
N HIS A 48 -1.41 -2.41 -5.29
CA HIS A 48 -1.30 -3.82 -4.94
C HIS A 48 -1.90 -4.13 -3.56
N ILE A 49 -1.59 -3.31 -2.56
CA ILE A 49 -1.96 -3.56 -1.16
C ILE A 49 -3.40 -3.12 -0.86
N LEU A 50 -3.84 -2.00 -1.43
CA LEU A 50 -5.19 -1.49 -1.19
C LEU A 50 -6.25 -2.12 -2.11
N HIS A 51 -5.87 -2.76 -3.22
CA HIS A 51 -6.84 -3.41 -4.10
C HIS A 51 -7.75 -4.41 -3.35
N PRO A 52 -7.23 -5.38 -2.58
CA PRO A 52 -8.09 -6.26 -1.80
C PRO A 52 -8.96 -5.52 -0.78
N VAL A 53 -8.46 -4.42 -0.18
CA VAL A 53 -9.22 -3.58 0.74
C VAL A 53 -10.41 -2.93 0.04
N PHE A 54 -10.17 -2.27 -1.09
CA PHE A 54 -11.22 -1.62 -1.89
C PHE A 54 -12.26 -2.61 -2.36
N LYS A 55 -11.84 -3.77 -2.84
CA LYS A 55 -12.76 -4.81 -3.34
C LYS A 55 -13.57 -5.46 -2.23
N ALA A 56 -12.93 -5.81 -1.12
CA ALA A 56 -13.60 -6.48 0.00
C ALA A 56 -14.62 -5.56 0.69
N LEU A 57 -14.27 -4.29 0.88
CA LEU A 57 -15.10 -3.31 1.57
C LEU A 57 -15.97 -2.47 0.63
N ASP A 58 -15.90 -2.71 -0.68
CA ASP A 58 -16.63 -1.95 -1.70
C ASP A 58 -16.46 -0.42 -1.52
N LEU A 59 -15.21 0.00 -1.30
CA LEU A 59 -14.86 1.40 -1.14
C LEU A 59 -15.03 2.14 -2.47
N LYS A 60 -15.44 3.42 -2.39
CA LYS A 60 -15.57 4.31 -3.54
C LYS A 60 -14.57 5.47 -3.41
N TYR A 61 -15.03 6.62 -2.96
CA TYR A 61 -14.21 7.81 -2.79
C TYR A 61 -14.10 8.17 -1.31
N PRO A 62 -12.91 8.54 -0.83
CA PRO A 62 -12.77 9.08 0.51
C PRO A 62 -13.41 10.47 0.58
N ILE A 63 -14.03 10.76 1.72
CA ILE A 63 -14.56 12.11 2.03
C ILE A 63 -13.54 12.98 2.74
N ARG A 64 -12.47 12.39 3.23
CA ARG A 64 -11.37 13.11 3.88
C ARG A 64 -10.06 12.36 3.65
N VAL A 65 -9.00 13.13 3.39
CA VAL A 65 -7.62 12.63 3.30
C VAL A 65 -6.74 13.52 4.17
N GLN A 66 -5.90 12.90 5.00
CA GLN A 66 -4.93 13.59 5.85
C GLN A 66 -3.59 12.89 5.72
N GLY A 67 -2.55 13.65 5.37
CA GLY A 67 -1.19 13.15 5.23
C GLY A 67 -0.26 13.72 6.28
N SER A 68 0.73 12.95 6.67
CA SER A 68 1.90 13.35 7.45
C SER A 68 3.11 12.62 6.91
N SER A 69 4.24 13.29 6.82
CA SER A 69 5.45 12.70 6.24
C SER A 69 6.71 13.21 6.92
N THR A 70 7.83 12.57 6.64
CA THR A 70 9.15 13.14 6.85
C THR A 70 9.35 14.37 5.98
N ALA A 71 10.51 15.02 6.05
CA ALA A 71 10.81 16.22 5.26
C ALA A 71 10.42 16.03 3.79
N LEU A 72 9.73 17.02 3.24
CA LEU A 72 9.41 17.07 1.82
C LEU A 72 10.67 17.42 1.03
N MET A 73 10.92 16.66 -0.02
CA MET A 73 12.01 16.88 -0.96
C MET A 73 11.43 17.36 -2.29
N ALA A 74 12.10 18.32 -2.95
CA ALA A 74 11.59 18.93 -4.17
C ALA A 74 11.44 17.93 -5.33
N GLU A 75 12.37 16.97 -5.43
CA GLU A 75 12.46 16.07 -6.58
C GLU A 75 12.04 14.63 -6.28
N SER A 76 11.86 14.28 -5.02
CA SER A 76 11.57 12.90 -4.61
C SER A 76 10.48 12.81 -3.54
N CYS A 77 9.91 11.62 -3.43
CA CYS A 77 8.95 11.33 -2.37
C CYS A 77 9.60 11.40 -0.97
N PRO A 78 8.82 11.63 0.08
CA PRO A 78 9.33 11.56 1.45
C PRO A 78 9.83 10.14 1.77
N ASN A 79 10.81 10.05 2.67
CA ASN A 79 11.37 8.76 3.08
C ASN A 79 10.33 7.89 3.82
N ALA A 80 9.38 8.53 4.49
CA ALA A 80 8.31 7.84 5.20
C ALA A 80 7.07 8.73 5.28
N GLN A 81 5.90 8.14 5.22
CA GLN A 81 4.64 8.85 5.35
C GLN A 81 3.54 8.00 5.97
N VAL A 82 2.56 8.70 6.54
CA VAL A 82 1.29 8.13 6.98
C VAL A 82 0.16 8.92 6.32
N VAL A 83 -0.75 8.21 5.65
CA VAL A 83 -1.91 8.84 5.01
C VAL A 83 -3.18 8.17 5.48
N LYS A 84 -4.09 8.96 6.02
CA LYS A 84 -5.39 8.52 6.54
C LYS A 84 -6.49 8.92 5.56
N TYR A 85 -7.25 7.94 5.12
CA TYR A 85 -8.41 8.10 4.24
C TYR A 85 -9.68 7.76 5.02
N THR A 86 -10.67 8.64 5.01
CA THR A 86 -11.98 8.37 5.60
C THR A 86 -13.00 8.15 4.48
N PHE A 87 -13.65 6.99 4.49
CA PHE A 87 -14.69 6.61 3.54
C PHE A 87 -16.05 6.63 4.21
N PRO A 88 -17.09 7.17 3.56
CA PRO A 88 -18.42 7.25 4.16
C PRO A 88 -19.05 5.87 4.36
N ALA A 89 -20.04 5.80 5.24
CA ALA A 89 -20.91 4.64 5.34
C ALA A 89 -21.63 4.38 4.01
N ARG A 90 -21.87 3.10 3.70
CA ARG A 90 -22.49 2.66 2.44
C ARG A 90 -23.69 1.78 2.72
N THR A 91 -24.69 1.85 1.84
CA THR A 91 -25.95 1.12 1.98
C THR A 91 -26.24 0.19 0.81
N ASN A 92 -25.29 0.03 -0.09
CA ASN A 92 -25.43 -0.76 -1.33
C ASN A 92 -25.43 -2.29 -1.13
N ARG A 93 -25.23 -2.77 0.09
CA ARG A 93 -25.29 -4.19 0.47
C ARG A 93 -26.26 -4.39 1.63
N PRO A 94 -27.55 -4.65 1.37
CA PRO A 94 -28.61 -4.57 2.39
C PRO A 94 -28.46 -5.58 3.53
N LYS A 95 -27.69 -6.66 3.37
CA LYS A 95 -27.45 -7.68 4.42
C LYS A 95 -26.11 -7.53 5.14
N VAL A 96 -25.33 -6.53 4.79
CA VAL A 96 -23.98 -6.31 5.34
C VAL A 96 -23.89 -4.87 5.82
N ALA A 97 -23.60 -4.70 7.10
CA ALA A 97 -23.30 -3.37 7.63
C ALA A 97 -22.00 -2.84 6.98
N MET A 98 -22.10 -1.67 6.38
CA MET A 98 -21.02 -0.98 5.71
C MET A 98 -20.80 0.39 6.38
N PRO A 99 -20.28 0.42 7.62
CA PRO A 99 -20.08 1.67 8.36
C PRO A 99 -19.04 2.57 7.68
N GLU A 100 -18.83 3.74 8.23
CA GLU A 100 -17.66 4.55 7.91
C GLU A 100 -16.39 3.70 8.10
N VAL A 101 -15.46 3.83 7.17
CA VAL A 101 -14.18 3.10 7.20
C VAL A 101 -13.03 4.09 7.16
N VAL A 102 -12.10 3.92 8.05
CA VAL A 102 -10.82 4.61 8.03
C VAL A 102 -9.75 3.65 7.52
N VAL A 103 -9.10 4.03 6.42
CA VAL A 103 -7.93 3.32 5.90
C VAL A 103 -6.70 4.16 6.18
N THR A 104 -5.71 3.58 6.83
CA THR A 104 -4.43 4.24 7.08
C THR A 104 -3.34 3.53 6.29
N TRP A 105 -2.67 4.26 5.42
CA TRP A 105 -1.45 3.85 4.75
C TRP A 105 -0.25 4.27 5.58
N SER A 106 0.76 3.44 5.67
CA SER A 106 2.07 3.81 6.21
C SER A 106 3.17 3.14 5.41
N ASP A 107 4.27 3.84 5.19
CA ASP A 107 5.45 3.34 4.49
C ASP A 107 6.75 3.89 5.10
N GLY A 108 7.89 3.59 4.45
CA GLY A 108 9.19 4.06 4.90
C GLY A 108 9.65 3.50 6.25
N GLY A 109 9.16 2.33 6.63
CA GLY A 109 9.49 1.69 7.91
C GLY A 109 8.54 2.07 9.07
N ILE A 110 7.56 2.95 8.82
CA ILE A 110 6.51 3.22 9.81
C ILE A 110 5.53 2.05 9.78
N LEU A 111 5.52 1.29 10.85
CA LEU A 111 4.59 0.17 11.02
C LEU A 111 3.24 0.65 11.56
N PRO A 112 2.13 -0.03 11.21
CA PRO A 112 0.84 0.22 11.85
C PRO A 112 0.92 -0.12 13.34
N PHE A 113 -0.03 0.42 14.12
CA PHE A 113 -0.17 0.02 15.51
C PHE A 113 -0.37 -1.49 15.60
N ARG A 114 0.33 -2.08 16.56
CA ARG A 114 0.24 -3.51 16.82
C ARG A 114 -1.18 -3.88 17.25
N PRO A 115 -1.82 -4.89 16.63
CA PRO A 115 -3.10 -5.41 17.13
C PRO A 115 -2.95 -5.96 18.57
N GLU A 116 -3.90 -5.67 19.43
CA GLU A 116 -3.88 -6.12 20.84
C GLU A 116 -3.94 -7.65 20.93
N GLU A 117 -4.63 -8.29 20.00
CA GLU A 117 -4.79 -9.75 19.93
C GLU A 117 -3.51 -10.50 19.52
N LEU A 118 -2.51 -9.78 19.00
CA LEU A 118 -1.26 -10.42 18.58
C LEU A 118 -0.45 -10.81 19.83
N PRO A 119 -0.10 -12.09 20.03
CA PRO A 119 0.63 -12.54 21.22
C PRO A 119 1.97 -11.82 21.40
N ALA A 120 2.36 -11.55 22.64
CA ALA A 120 3.64 -10.93 22.96
C ALA A 120 4.81 -11.67 22.29
N GLY A 121 5.77 -10.93 21.76
CA GLY A 121 6.93 -11.50 21.05
C GLY A 121 6.66 -12.03 19.64
N LYS A 122 5.42 -12.02 19.17
CA LYS A 122 5.09 -12.35 17.76
C LYS A 122 5.13 -11.09 16.90
N ASN A 123 5.65 -11.25 15.69
CA ASN A 123 5.60 -10.23 14.63
C ASN A 123 4.53 -10.60 13.60
N LEU A 124 3.97 -9.60 12.93
CA LEU A 124 2.97 -9.80 11.87
C LEU A 124 3.53 -10.52 10.64
N ASN A 125 4.83 -10.59 10.53
CA ASN A 125 5.60 -11.38 9.56
C ASN A 125 5.07 -11.29 8.11
N VAL A 126 4.80 -10.07 7.65
CA VAL A 126 4.29 -9.79 6.32
C VAL A 126 5.38 -9.15 5.46
N SER A 127 6.02 -9.97 4.65
CA SER A 127 7.00 -9.51 3.67
C SER A 127 6.29 -8.80 2.51
N GLY A 128 6.85 -7.68 2.02
CA GLY A 128 6.32 -6.95 0.88
C GLY A 128 5.11 -6.06 1.15
N GLY A 129 4.71 -5.95 2.42
CA GLY A 129 3.54 -5.16 2.84
C GLY A 129 2.28 -6.00 3.03
N ALA A 130 1.31 -5.44 3.75
CA ALA A 130 0.06 -6.11 4.09
C ALA A 130 -1.06 -5.12 4.38
N ALA A 131 -2.29 -5.63 4.38
CA ALA A 131 -3.44 -4.96 4.94
C ALA A 131 -3.90 -5.64 6.23
N ILE A 132 -4.21 -4.84 7.24
CA ILE A 132 -4.80 -5.27 8.50
C ILE A 132 -6.24 -4.77 8.55
N PHE A 133 -7.18 -5.67 8.76
CA PHE A 133 -8.59 -5.35 8.92
C PHE A 133 -8.99 -5.56 10.39
N TYR A 134 -9.22 -4.49 11.10
CA TYR A 134 -9.71 -4.51 12.47
C TYR A 134 -11.22 -4.69 12.47
N GLY A 135 -11.67 -5.90 12.67
CA GLY A 135 -13.09 -6.25 12.73
C GLY A 135 -13.62 -6.25 14.17
N THR A 136 -14.95 -6.33 14.32
CA THR A 136 -15.60 -6.40 15.64
C THR A 136 -15.49 -7.77 16.32
N LYS A 137 -15.08 -8.80 15.59
CA LYS A 137 -14.99 -10.19 16.10
C LYS A 137 -13.59 -10.76 16.00
N ASP A 138 -12.75 -10.21 15.14
CA ASP A 138 -11.43 -10.74 14.85
C ASP A 138 -10.63 -9.74 14.01
N THR A 139 -9.33 -9.88 14.01
CA THR A 139 -8.43 -9.11 13.16
C THR A 139 -7.93 -9.99 12.01
N LEU A 140 -8.18 -9.55 10.78
CA LEU A 140 -7.74 -10.25 9.56
C LEU A 140 -6.48 -9.59 9.01
N ILE A 141 -5.47 -10.40 8.73
CA ILE A 141 -4.25 -9.99 8.04
C ILE A 141 -4.25 -10.56 6.63
N VAL A 142 -3.89 -9.73 5.67
CA VAL A 142 -3.84 -10.10 4.25
C VAL A 142 -2.54 -9.58 3.67
N GLY A 143 -1.74 -10.45 3.07
CA GLY A 143 -0.49 -10.05 2.42
C GLY A 143 -0.70 -9.19 1.18
N CYS A 144 0.40 -8.72 0.61
CA CYS A 144 0.40 -8.01 -0.67
C CYS A 144 -0.34 -8.83 -1.72
N TYR A 145 -1.11 -8.20 -2.60
CA TYR A 145 -1.97 -8.84 -3.62
C TYR A 145 -3.15 -9.66 -3.07
N GLY A 146 -3.46 -9.61 -1.78
CA GLY A 146 -4.51 -10.42 -1.18
C GLY A 146 -4.07 -11.83 -0.80
N GLU A 147 -2.78 -12.08 -0.71
CA GLU A 147 -2.22 -13.39 -0.42
C GLU A 147 -2.41 -13.82 1.03
N LYS A 148 -2.50 -15.13 1.23
CA LYS A 148 -2.42 -15.81 2.52
C LYS A 148 -3.21 -15.14 3.64
N PRO A 149 -4.51 -14.88 3.45
CA PRO A 149 -5.31 -14.26 4.50
C PRO A 149 -5.39 -15.18 5.73
N TYR A 150 -5.23 -14.60 6.92
CA TYR A 150 -5.40 -15.33 8.17
C TYR A 150 -6.00 -14.45 9.25
N LEU A 151 -6.69 -15.07 10.21
CA LEU A 151 -7.26 -14.42 11.38
C LEU A 151 -6.30 -14.56 12.56
N LEU A 152 -6.13 -13.50 13.34
CA LEU A 152 -5.22 -13.51 14.50
C LEU A 152 -5.66 -14.48 15.58
N SER A 153 -6.96 -14.76 15.71
CA SER A 153 -7.48 -15.79 16.63
C SER A 153 -7.07 -17.22 16.25
N GLY A 154 -6.49 -17.43 15.06
CA GLY A 154 -6.21 -18.76 14.51
C GLY A 154 -7.45 -19.49 13.99
N ARG A 155 -8.64 -18.89 14.05
CA ARG A 155 -9.86 -19.45 13.49
C ARG A 155 -9.73 -19.59 11.97
N VAL A 156 -10.04 -20.77 11.45
CA VAL A 156 -10.10 -20.99 10.01
C VAL A 156 -11.49 -20.65 9.51
N PRO A 157 -11.68 -19.61 8.70
CA PRO A 157 -12.99 -19.31 8.15
C PRO A 157 -13.41 -20.37 7.14
N ASN A 158 -14.70 -20.76 7.17
CA ASN A 158 -15.28 -21.54 6.08
C ASN A 158 -15.38 -20.66 4.84
N ALA A 159 -14.34 -20.64 4.04
CA ALA A 159 -14.38 -19.96 2.77
C ALA A 159 -15.35 -20.70 1.82
N PRO A 160 -16.30 -20.00 1.17
CA PRO A 160 -17.10 -20.63 0.15
C PRO A 160 -16.19 -21.14 -0.98
N LYS A 161 -16.51 -22.30 -1.54
CA LYS A 161 -15.83 -22.76 -2.75
C LYS A 161 -16.08 -21.72 -3.85
N VAL A 162 -15.09 -20.94 -4.18
CA VAL A 162 -15.19 -19.95 -5.26
C VAL A 162 -14.98 -20.68 -6.57
N CYS A 163 -15.98 -20.68 -7.44
CA CYS A 163 -15.80 -21.10 -8.82
C CYS A 163 -14.77 -20.15 -9.45
N ARG A 164 -13.70 -20.71 -10.02
CA ARG A 164 -12.78 -19.93 -10.84
C ARG A 164 -13.60 -19.28 -11.95
N ARG A 165 -13.60 -17.96 -12.00
CA ARG A 165 -14.01 -17.26 -13.20
C ARG A 165 -12.86 -17.42 -14.21
N VAL A 166 -13.15 -18.07 -15.28
CA VAL A 166 -12.28 -18.12 -16.47
C VAL A 166 -12.33 -16.76 -17.12
#